data_15f6be52820cc91b57ddae256e0336e0
#
_entry.id   15f6be52820cc91b57ddae256e0336e0
#
_cell.length_a   1.000
_cell.length_b   1.000
_cell.length_c   1.000
_cell.angle_alpha   90.00
_cell.angle_beta   90.00
_cell.angle_gamma   90.00
#
_symmetry.space_group_name_H-M   'P 1'
#
loop_
_entity.id
_entity.type
_entity.pdbx_description
1 polymer ?
#
loop_
_entity_poly.entity_id
_entity_poly.type
_entity_poly.pdbx_seq_one_letter_code
_entity_poly.pdbx_strand_id
1 'polypeptide(L)'
;MGPGEDSSTLSVLRPATSGAASHRAPVEAFPPVYRVFRDAAGVLLRGWFDLRVEGVERLPLAGPFILAANHHNYLDGVVLGVAVPRPIAFLVMPRVFRATPLHPPFHRRIGSIPVALERPDPGAIKRVLEVLHAGRVVGIFPEGPFSQDGRLVRGRSGAAMVALRAGVPVVPAAIEGTYEALRGRRFYLPRRRPLAVRFGEPIHFGRARRGPIARTEREEITRRIMSEIAALLRVHPGPAAAAGRAGAS
;
A
#
# COMPACT_ATOMS: atom_id res chain seq x y z
N MET A 1 -81.57 0.33 -0.28
CA MET A 1 -81.41 1.65 0.33
C MET A 1 -80.48 1.54 1.49
N GLY A 2 -79.44 2.25 1.50
CA GLY A 2 -78.44 2.33 2.57
C GLY A 2 -77.07 1.82 2.13
N PRO A 3 -76.03 2.65 2.12
CA PRO A 3 -74.73 2.28 1.57
C PRO A 3 -73.88 1.60 2.64
N GLY A 4 -73.12 0.61 2.20
CA GLY A 4 -72.11 -0.08 3.00
C GLY A 4 -70.85 0.77 3.19
N GLU A 5 -70.41 0.88 4.41
CA GLU A 5 -69.17 1.50 4.76
C GLU A 5 -68.02 0.53 4.52
N ASP A 6 -67.13 0.93 3.63
CA ASP A 6 -65.91 0.20 3.27
C ASP A 6 -64.80 0.65 4.23
N SER A 7 -64.48 -0.23 5.16
CA SER A 7 -63.42 -0.01 6.17
C SER A 7 -62.06 -0.45 5.63
N SER A 8 -61.38 0.44 4.90
CA SER A 8 -60.01 0.20 4.43
C SER A 8 -59.01 0.29 5.56
N THR A 9 -58.57 -0.86 5.98
CA THR A 9 -57.50 -1.08 6.94
C THR A 9 -56.16 -0.55 6.41
N LEU A 10 -55.71 0.58 6.93
CA LEU A 10 -54.37 1.09 6.70
C LEU A 10 -53.33 0.15 7.33
N SER A 11 -52.69 -0.66 6.50
CA SER A 11 -51.54 -1.46 6.86
C SER A 11 -50.34 -0.54 7.08
N VAL A 12 -50.02 -0.33 8.37
CA VAL A 12 -48.81 0.39 8.81
C VAL A 12 -47.59 -0.43 8.41
N LEU A 13 -46.88 0.01 7.39
CA LEU A 13 -45.55 -0.50 6.99
C LEU A 13 -44.56 -0.23 8.09
N ARG A 14 -44.23 -1.27 8.86
CA ARG A 14 -43.10 -1.26 9.80
C ARG A 14 -41.81 -1.06 8.99
N PRO A 15 -40.90 -0.12 9.34
CA PRO A 15 -39.62 -0.03 8.71
C PRO A 15 -38.82 -1.30 9.05
N ALA A 16 -38.34 -1.97 8.01
CA ALA A 16 -37.39 -3.07 8.13
C ALA A 16 -36.11 -2.54 8.73
N THR A 17 -35.87 -2.84 10.01
CA THR A 17 -34.56 -2.65 10.65
C THR A 17 -33.58 -3.63 10.02
N SER A 18 -32.92 -3.18 8.95
CA SER A 18 -31.76 -3.85 8.39
C SER A 18 -30.62 -3.78 9.42
N GLY A 19 -30.58 -4.75 10.30
CA GLY A 19 -29.42 -5.05 11.14
C GLY A 19 -28.31 -5.58 10.27
N ALA A 20 -27.58 -4.70 9.58
CA ALA A 20 -26.29 -5.02 9.00
C ALA A 20 -25.33 -5.30 10.18
N ALA A 21 -25.30 -6.55 10.62
CA ALA A 21 -24.23 -7.05 11.47
C ALA A 21 -22.93 -6.84 10.69
N SER A 22 -22.20 -5.79 11.03
CA SER A 22 -20.85 -5.58 10.54
C SER A 22 -20.00 -6.73 11.11
N HIS A 23 -19.90 -7.83 10.37
CA HIS A 23 -18.84 -8.79 10.59
C HIS A 23 -17.52 -8.04 10.35
N ARG A 24 -16.98 -7.44 11.40
CA ARG A 24 -15.59 -7.02 11.43
C ARG A 24 -14.79 -8.28 11.22
N ALA A 25 -14.30 -8.48 9.97
CA ALA A 25 -13.33 -9.52 9.71
C ALA A 25 -12.19 -9.34 10.72
N PRO A 26 -11.72 -10.43 11.36
CA PRO A 26 -10.65 -10.33 12.34
C PRO A 26 -9.45 -9.64 11.71
N VAL A 27 -8.88 -8.67 12.41
CA VAL A 27 -7.64 -8.00 11.99
C VAL A 27 -6.59 -9.09 11.82
N GLU A 28 -6.02 -9.19 10.62
CA GLU A 28 -5.02 -10.22 10.29
C GLU A 28 -3.83 -10.11 11.26
N ALA A 29 -3.58 -11.17 12.02
CA ALA A 29 -2.47 -11.22 12.94
C ALA A 29 -1.14 -11.28 12.19
N PHE A 30 -0.13 -10.57 12.68
CA PHE A 30 1.22 -10.67 12.11
C PHE A 30 1.78 -12.08 12.29
N PRO A 31 2.27 -12.74 11.22
CA PRO A 31 3.03 -13.97 11.36
C PRO A 31 4.18 -13.78 12.38
N PRO A 32 4.51 -14.78 13.23
CA PRO A 32 5.49 -14.58 14.31
C PRO A 32 6.83 -13.99 13.84
N VAL A 33 7.38 -14.50 12.74
CA VAL A 33 8.64 -13.98 12.16
C VAL A 33 8.49 -12.53 11.69
N TYR A 34 7.36 -12.19 11.07
CA TYR A 34 7.07 -10.83 10.64
C TYR A 34 7.00 -9.89 11.86
N ARG A 35 6.29 -10.31 12.90
CA ARG A 35 6.11 -9.52 14.13
C ARG A 35 7.45 -9.21 14.80
N VAL A 36 8.28 -10.24 15.03
CA VAL A 36 9.61 -10.06 15.65
C VAL A 36 10.47 -9.11 14.81
N PHE A 37 10.52 -9.31 13.50
CA PHE A 37 11.28 -8.44 12.59
C PHE A 37 10.74 -7.00 12.60
N ARG A 38 9.41 -6.81 12.53
CA ARG A 38 8.75 -5.52 12.57
C ARG A 38 9.04 -4.76 13.88
N ASP A 39 8.94 -5.45 15.01
CA ASP A 39 9.11 -4.82 16.33
C ASP A 39 10.58 -4.41 16.52
N ALA A 40 11.54 -5.26 16.19
CA ALA A 40 12.97 -4.94 16.23
C ALA A 40 13.32 -3.79 15.26
N ALA A 41 12.83 -3.83 14.02
CA ALA A 41 13.02 -2.75 13.06
C ALA A 41 12.32 -1.46 13.53
N GLY A 42 11.17 -1.57 14.19
CA GLY A 42 10.44 -0.43 14.74
C GLY A 42 11.21 0.32 15.82
N VAL A 43 11.87 -0.38 16.72
CA VAL A 43 12.76 0.22 17.72
C VAL A 43 13.93 0.96 17.04
N LEU A 44 14.57 0.31 16.06
CA LEU A 44 15.67 0.91 15.31
C LEU A 44 15.23 2.15 14.51
N LEU A 45 14.13 2.05 13.79
CA LEU A 45 13.65 3.13 12.91
C LEU A 45 13.20 4.36 13.72
N ARG A 46 12.55 4.17 14.86
CA ARG A 46 12.14 5.29 15.71
C ARG A 46 13.32 5.89 16.49
N GLY A 47 14.21 5.05 17.04
CA GLY A 47 15.33 5.52 17.86
C GLY A 47 16.49 6.11 17.05
N TRP A 48 16.82 5.49 15.91
CA TRP A 48 17.99 5.91 15.12
C TRP A 48 17.63 6.87 13.97
N PHE A 49 16.45 6.70 13.35
CA PHE A 49 16.06 7.43 12.13
C PHE A 49 14.95 8.47 12.34
N ASP A 50 14.48 8.67 13.57
CA ASP A 50 13.34 9.58 13.85
C ASP A 50 12.16 9.34 12.87
N LEU A 51 11.70 8.10 12.78
CA LEU A 51 10.62 7.73 11.86
C LEU A 51 9.32 8.41 12.27
N ARG A 52 8.78 9.24 11.37
CA ARG A 52 7.46 9.89 11.48
C ARG A 52 6.47 9.20 10.56
N VAL A 53 5.28 9.00 11.06
CA VAL A 53 4.20 8.33 10.31
C VAL A 53 2.94 9.18 10.42
N GLU A 54 2.38 9.57 9.28
CA GLU A 54 1.20 10.43 9.16
C GLU A 54 0.11 9.74 8.33
N GLY A 55 -1.16 9.96 8.65
CA GLY A 55 -2.30 9.43 7.89
C GLY A 55 -2.59 7.95 8.15
N VAL A 56 -2.10 7.35 9.24
CA VAL A 56 -2.35 5.92 9.58
C VAL A 56 -3.86 5.65 9.74
N GLU A 57 -4.61 6.63 10.18
CA GLU A 57 -6.07 6.59 10.34
C GLU A 57 -6.84 6.39 9.03
N ARG A 58 -6.21 6.68 7.89
CA ARG A 58 -6.76 6.49 6.53
C ARG A 58 -6.64 5.07 6.03
N LEU A 59 -5.82 4.25 6.70
CA LEU A 59 -5.61 2.86 6.30
C LEU A 59 -6.85 2.01 6.64
N PRO A 60 -7.35 1.19 5.68
CA PRO A 60 -8.43 0.26 5.98
C PRO A 60 -8.02 -0.72 7.08
N LEU A 61 -8.76 -0.72 8.19
CA LEU A 61 -8.51 -1.60 9.33
C LEU A 61 -8.83 -3.07 9.01
N ALA A 62 -9.73 -3.32 8.06
CA ALA A 62 -10.13 -4.65 7.62
C ALA A 62 -10.30 -4.69 6.10
N GLY A 63 -10.37 -5.89 5.52
CA GLY A 63 -10.50 -6.10 4.08
C GLY A 63 -9.19 -5.86 3.31
N PRO A 64 -9.16 -6.23 2.02
CA PRO A 64 -7.98 -6.11 1.17
C PRO A 64 -7.80 -4.67 0.69
N PHE A 65 -6.55 -4.26 0.54
CA PHE A 65 -6.18 -3.05 -0.19
C PHE A 65 -4.78 -3.18 -0.80
N ILE A 66 -4.50 -2.34 -1.78
CA ILE A 66 -3.19 -2.19 -2.37
C ILE A 66 -2.54 -0.95 -1.74
N LEU A 67 -1.38 -1.11 -1.14
CA LEU A 67 -0.53 0.00 -0.72
C LEU A 67 0.43 0.35 -1.87
N ALA A 68 0.29 1.53 -2.45
CA ALA A 68 1.13 2.00 -3.55
C ALA A 68 2.06 3.11 -3.08
N ALA A 69 3.38 2.90 -3.15
CA ALA A 69 4.38 3.86 -2.65
C ALA A 69 5.50 4.13 -3.67
N ASN A 70 6.20 5.26 -3.53
CA ASN A 70 7.46 5.51 -4.21
C ASN A 70 8.57 4.57 -3.72
N HIS A 71 9.64 4.40 -4.51
CA HIS A 71 10.64 3.37 -4.25
C HIS A 71 12.08 3.86 -4.47
N HIS A 72 12.85 3.93 -3.39
CA HIS A 72 14.24 4.36 -3.41
C HIS A 72 15.23 3.21 -3.21
N ASN A 73 14.94 2.30 -2.25
CA ASN A 73 15.82 1.18 -1.91
C ASN A 73 15.13 0.12 -1.02
N TYR A 74 15.89 -0.83 -0.51
CA TYR A 74 15.36 -1.92 0.32
C TYR A 74 14.77 -1.47 1.66
N LEU A 75 15.19 -0.30 2.18
CA LEU A 75 14.70 0.24 3.44
C LEU A 75 13.21 0.62 3.36
N ASP A 76 12.71 0.96 2.16
CA ASP A 76 11.31 1.36 1.96
C ASP A 76 10.32 0.28 2.41
N GLY A 77 10.60 -0.99 2.05
CA GLY A 77 9.77 -2.12 2.48
C GLY A 77 9.76 -2.32 3.99
N VAL A 78 10.92 -2.10 4.64
CA VAL A 78 11.04 -2.19 6.10
C VAL A 78 10.28 -1.07 6.78
N VAL A 79 10.43 0.16 6.28
CA VAL A 79 9.74 1.35 6.80
C VAL A 79 8.23 1.20 6.70
N LEU A 80 7.71 0.78 5.54
CA LEU A 80 6.28 0.52 5.38
C LEU A 80 5.79 -0.64 6.26
N GLY A 81 6.59 -1.71 6.39
CA GLY A 81 6.26 -2.85 7.23
C GLY A 81 6.13 -2.51 8.72
N VAL A 82 6.86 -1.48 9.18
CA VAL A 82 6.76 -0.92 10.53
C VAL A 82 5.58 0.07 10.65
N ALA A 83 5.39 0.93 9.63
CA ALA A 83 4.39 2.00 9.65
C ALA A 83 2.95 1.48 9.55
N VAL A 84 2.72 0.40 8.81
CA VAL A 84 1.37 -0.14 8.58
C VAL A 84 0.97 -1.11 9.70
N PRO A 85 -0.23 -0.96 10.31
CA PRO A 85 -0.69 -1.82 11.41
C PRO A 85 -1.20 -3.21 10.95
N ARG A 86 -0.91 -3.61 9.72
CA ARG A 86 -1.30 -4.88 9.12
C ARG A 86 -0.15 -5.48 8.33
N PRO A 87 -0.02 -6.84 8.25
CA PRO A 87 1.02 -7.47 7.44
C PRO A 87 0.87 -7.11 5.96
N ILE A 88 1.99 -6.76 5.31
CA ILE A 88 2.02 -6.43 3.89
C ILE A 88 2.75 -7.54 3.12
N ALA A 89 2.11 -8.06 2.08
CA ALA A 89 2.74 -8.93 1.10
C ALA A 89 3.38 -8.07 -0.01
N PHE A 90 4.70 -7.88 0.03
CA PHE A 90 5.42 -7.11 -0.99
C PHE A 90 5.75 -7.95 -2.22
N LEU A 91 5.70 -7.31 -3.39
CA LEU A 91 6.22 -7.87 -4.62
C LEU A 91 7.75 -7.79 -4.61
N VAL A 92 8.43 -8.91 -4.77
CA VAL A 92 9.88 -9.00 -4.65
C VAL A 92 10.49 -9.68 -5.88
N MET A 93 11.55 -9.07 -6.45
CA MET A 93 12.26 -9.66 -7.60
C MET A 93 12.91 -11.00 -7.20
N PRO A 94 12.97 -12.00 -8.11
CA PRO A 94 13.57 -13.30 -7.84
C PRO A 94 15.00 -13.25 -7.33
N ARG A 95 15.80 -12.29 -7.80
CA ARG A 95 17.20 -12.08 -7.34
C ARG A 95 17.26 -11.66 -5.87
N VAL A 96 16.31 -10.84 -5.38
CA VAL A 96 16.21 -10.42 -3.98
C VAL A 96 15.67 -11.56 -3.14
N PHE A 97 14.63 -12.24 -3.65
CA PHE A 97 14.03 -13.39 -2.99
C PHE A 97 15.04 -14.52 -2.74
N ARG A 98 16.09 -14.64 -3.57
CA ARG A 98 17.12 -15.69 -3.52
C ARG A 98 18.52 -15.14 -3.26
N ALA A 99 18.66 -13.94 -2.68
CA ALA A 99 19.94 -13.27 -2.51
C ALA A 99 20.92 -14.06 -1.62
N THR A 100 20.43 -14.78 -0.62
CA THR A 100 21.19 -15.75 0.19
C THR A 100 20.30 -16.95 0.52
N PRO A 101 20.87 -18.06 1.04
CA PRO A 101 20.06 -19.24 1.47
C PRO A 101 18.97 -18.91 2.50
N LEU A 102 19.15 -17.83 3.28
CA LEU A 102 18.19 -17.42 4.32
C LEU A 102 17.01 -16.59 3.77
N HIS A 103 17.17 -15.96 2.59
CA HIS A 103 16.14 -15.11 2.00
C HIS A 103 14.86 -15.89 1.61
N PRO A 104 14.90 -17.04 0.93
CA PRO A 104 13.69 -17.72 0.56
C PRO A 104 12.80 -18.14 1.75
N PRO A 105 13.32 -18.75 2.84
CA PRO A 105 12.50 -19.05 4.00
C PRO A 105 11.97 -17.82 4.71
N PHE A 106 12.76 -16.72 4.78
CA PHE A 106 12.30 -15.45 5.32
C PHE A 106 11.15 -14.88 4.51
N HIS A 107 11.34 -14.68 3.19
CA HIS A 107 10.32 -14.12 2.30
C HIS A 107 9.02 -14.93 2.27
N ARG A 108 9.11 -16.27 2.32
CA ARG A 108 7.91 -17.11 2.43
C ARG A 108 7.15 -16.88 3.73
N ARG A 109 7.86 -16.77 4.87
CA ARG A 109 7.24 -16.54 6.18
C ARG A 109 6.61 -15.15 6.32
N ILE A 110 7.15 -14.13 5.67
CA ILE A 110 6.56 -12.78 5.66
C ILE A 110 5.53 -12.59 4.54
N GLY A 111 5.29 -13.60 3.70
CA GLY A 111 4.28 -13.57 2.64
C GLY A 111 4.67 -12.77 1.41
N SER A 112 5.96 -12.57 1.12
CA SER A 112 6.41 -11.88 -0.10
C SER A 112 6.03 -12.65 -1.36
N ILE A 113 5.68 -11.91 -2.41
CA ILE A 113 5.26 -12.45 -3.71
C ILE A 113 6.41 -12.29 -4.70
N PRO A 114 7.05 -13.38 -5.18
CA PRO A 114 8.07 -13.27 -6.20
C PRO A 114 7.47 -12.85 -7.54
N VAL A 115 8.07 -11.84 -8.19
CA VAL A 115 7.60 -11.27 -9.46
C VAL A 115 8.75 -10.92 -10.38
N ALA A 116 8.68 -11.33 -11.66
CA ALA A 116 9.62 -10.91 -12.69
C ALA A 116 9.19 -9.52 -13.20
N LEU A 117 9.99 -8.47 -12.90
CA LEU A 117 9.69 -7.11 -13.35
C LEU A 117 10.16 -6.81 -14.78
N GLU A 118 11.02 -7.67 -15.35
CA GLU A 118 11.67 -7.48 -16.67
C GLU A 118 10.76 -7.91 -17.82
N ARG A 119 9.76 -8.72 -17.54
CA ARG A 119 8.78 -9.23 -18.52
C ARG A 119 7.39 -9.35 -17.89
N PRO A 120 6.34 -9.39 -18.72
CA PRO A 120 4.99 -9.69 -18.21
C PRO A 120 4.98 -11.02 -17.45
N ASP A 121 4.47 -10.99 -16.22
CA ASP A 121 4.33 -12.19 -15.35
C ASP A 121 2.86 -12.37 -14.95
N PRO A 122 2.05 -13.07 -15.79
CA PRO A 122 0.65 -13.35 -15.48
C PRO A 122 0.48 -14.18 -14.20
N GLY A 123 1.47 -15.04 -13.91
CA GLY A 123 1.49 -15.82 -12.67
C GLY A 123 1.65 -14.94 -11.44
N ALA A 124 2.42 -13.86 -11.52
CA ALA A 124 2.52 -12.88 -10.43
C ALA A 124 1.18 -12.17 -10.20
N ILE A 125 0.49 -11.75 -11.26
CA ILE A 125 -0.84 -11.14 -11.13
C ILE A 125 -1.80 -12.09 -10.42
N LYS A 126 -1.82 -13.37 -10.81
CA LYS A 126 -2.65 -14.39 -10.15
C LYS A 126 -2.34 -14.51 -8.66
N ARG A 127 -1.06 -14.63 -8.28
CA ARG A 127 -0.64 -14.70 -6.86
C ARG A 127 -1.04 -13.45 -6.07
N VAL A 128 -0.92 -12.28 -6.67
CA VAL A 128 -1.34 -11.01 -6.04
C VAL A 128 -2.85 -11.00 -5.80
N LEU A 129 -3.64 -11.40 -6.79
CA LEU A 129 -5.09 -11.50 -6.65
C LEU A 129 -5.51 -12.52 -5.58
N GLU A 130 -4.83 -13.65 -5.48
CA GLU A 130 -5.07 -14.65 -4.43
C GLU A 130 -4.85 -14.05 -3.03
N VAL A 131 -3.78 -13.26 -2.84
CA VAL A 131 -3.50 -12.55 -1.58
C VAL A 131 -4.59 -11.54 -1.26
N LEU A 132 -5.02 -10.74 -2.24
CA LEU A 132 -6.09 -9.75 -2.06
C LEU A 132 -7.44 -10.42 -1.79
N HIS A 133 -7.78 -11.52 -2.49
CA HIS A 133 -9.01 -12.28 -2.25
C HIS A 133 -9.02 -12.92 -0.84
N ALA A 134 -7.86 -13.23 -0.28
CA ALA A 134 -7.74 -13.66 1.11
C ALA A 134 -7.88 -12.51 2.14
N GLY A 135 -8.27 -11.31 1.72
CA GLY A 135 -8.49 -10.16 2.59
C GLY A 135 -7.22 -9.44 3.03
N ARG A 136 -6.06 -9.75 2.42
CA ARG A 136 -4.74 -9.27 2.84
C ARG A 136 -4.30 -8.00 2.11
N VAL A 137 -3.26 -7.36 2.64
CA VAL A 137 -2.65 -6.16 2.07
C VAL A 137 -1.52 -6.54 1.12
N VAL A 138 -1.49 -5.91 -0.05
CA VAL A 138 -0.39 -6.06 -1.02
C VAL A 138 0.33 -4.73 -1.18
N GLY A 139 1.64 -4.74 -0.97
CA GLY A 139 2.51 -3.58 -1.21
C GLY A 139 3.08 -3.60 -2.64
N ILE A 140 2.86 -2.54 -3.38
CA ILE A 140 3.34 -2.36 -4.75
C ILE A 140 4.10 -1.04 -4.85
N PHE A 141 5.25 -1.08 -5.48
CA PHE A 141 5.98 0.10 -5.91
C PHE A 141 5.72 0.31 -7.41
N PRO A 142 4.82 1.26 -7.79
CA PRO A 142 4.40 1.40 -9.19
C PRO A 142 5.54 1.74 -10.15
N GLU A 143 6.60 2.34 -9.66
CA GLU A 143 7.82 2.66 -10.42
C GLU A 143 8.53 1.41 -10.96
N GLY A 144 8.39 0.29 -10.26
CA GLY A 144 9.05 -0.98 -10.55
C GLY A 144 10.46 -1.02 -9.95
N PRO A 145 11.54 -0.62 -10.67
CA PRO A 145 12.88 -0.52 -10.11
C PRO A 145 13.03 0.67 -9.16
N PHE A 146 14.07 0.62 -8.30
CA PHE A 146 14.44 1.75 -7.47
C PHE A 146 14.73 3.01 -8.29
N SER A 147 14.30 4.18 -7.81
CA SER A 147 14.74 5.46 -8.31
C SER A 147 16.28 5.61 -8.18
N GLN A 148 16.93 6.14 -9.21
CA GLN A 148 18.39 6.29 -9.23
C GLN A 148 18.85 7.59 -8.58
N ASP A 149 18.00 8.60 -8.58
CA ASP A 149 18.28 9.98 -8.15
C ASP A 149 17.40 10.45 -6.99
N GLY A 150 16.57 9.56 -6.44
CA GLY A 150 15.64 9.87 -5.35
C GLY A 150 14.38 10.61 -5.80
N ARG A 151 14.18 10.81 -7.11
CA ARG A 151 12.98 11.44 -7.65
C ARG A 151 11.92 10.40 -7.98
N LEU A 152 10.66 10.80 -7.88
CA LEU A 152 9.54 10.00 -8.33
C LEU A 152 9.61 9.83 -9.85
N VAL A 153 9.63 8.60 -10.35
CA VAL A 153 9.65 8.30 -11.77
C VAL A 153 8.28 7.84 -12.26
N ARG A 154 8.14 7.70 -13.59
CA ARG A 154 6.88 7.26 -14.20
C ARG A 154 6.47 5.87 -13.70
N GLY A 155 5.21 5.74 -13.25
CA GLY A 155 4.64 4.46 -12.84
C GLY A 155 4.37 3.51 -14.01
N ARG A 156 4.48 2.22 -13.74
CA ARG A 156 4.12 1.12 -14.64
C ARG A 156 2.67 0.70 -14.40
N SER A 157 2.00 0.21 -15.42
CA SER A 157 0.57 -0.13 -15.36
C SER A 157 0.22 -1.39 -14.54
N GLY A 158 1.20 -2.01 -13.89
CA GLY A 158 0.98 -3.22 -13.07
C GLY A 158 0.06 -2.98 -11.88
N ALA A 159 0.27 -1.90 -11.13
CA ALA A 159 -0.58 -1.53 -10.00
C ALA A 159 -2.03 -1.27 -10.43
N ALA A 160 -2.21 -0.52 -11.54
CA ALA A 160 -3.52 -0.26 -12.12
C ALA A 160 -4.23 -1.54 -12.59
N MET A 161 -3.48 -2.47 -13.23
CA MET A 161 -4.02 -3.76 -13.65
C MET A 161 -4.53 -4.56 -12.44
N VAL A 162 -3.75 -4.64 -11.36
CA VAL A 162 -4.16 -5.35 -10.14
C VAL A 162 -5.37 -4.68 -9.50
N ALA A 163 -5.38 -3.36 -9.38
CA ALA A 163 -6.50 -2.62 -8.80
C ALA A 163 -7.81 -2.89 -9.53
N LEU A 164 -7.80 -2.83 -10.87
CA LEU A 164 -8.95 -3.11 -11.70
C LEU A 164 -9.41 -4.57 -11.63
N ARG A 165 -8.47 -5.52 -11.56
CA ARG A 165 -8.78 -6.95 -11.46
C ARG A 165 -9.35 -7.34 -10.09
N ALA A 166 -8.81 -6.74 -9.03
CA ALA A 166 -9.23 -7.04 -7.67
C ALA A 166 -10.46 -6.25 -7.22
N GLY A 167 -10.68 -5.04 -7.77
CA GLY A 167 -11.77 -4.15 -7.33
C GLY A 167 -11.61 -3.66 -5.90
N VAL A 168 -10.37 -3.60 -5.40
CA VAL A 168 -10.02 -3.18 -4.04
C VAL A 168 -9.48 -1.75 -4.05
N PRO A 169 -9.57 -1.02 -2.92
CA PRO A 169 -8.99 0.32 -2.83
C PRO A 169 -7.47 0.30 -2.96
N VAL A 170 -6.93 1.38 -3.53
CA VAL A 170 -5.50 1.67 -3.56
C VAL A 170 -5.22 2.81 -2.58
N VAL A 171 -4.37 2.57 -1.61
CA VAL A 171 -3.90 3.61 -0.68
C VAL A 171 -2.55 4.12 -1.19
N PRO A 172 -2.45 5.39 -1.61
CA PRO A 172 -1.19 5.99 -1.97
C PRO A 172 -0.36 6.27 -0.71
N ALA A 173 0.94 6.08 -0.79
CA ALA A 173 1.87 6.40 0.28
C ALA A 173 3.12 7.10 -0.25
N ALA A 174 3.66 8.01 0.53
CA ALA A 174 4.94 8.65 0.26
C ALA A 174 5.97 8.28 1.31
N ILE A 175 7.18 7.96 0.87
CA ILE A 175 8.33 7.64 1.72
C ILE A 175 9.42 8.66 1.46
N GLU A 176 9.93 9.30 2.49
CA GLU A 176 11.01 10.29 2.41
C GLU A 176 12.18 9.91 3.33
N GLY A 177 13.36 10.37 2.96
CA GLY A 177 14.60 10.18 3.73
C GLY A 177 15.32 8.87 3.49
N THR A 178 14.67 7.85 2.91
CA THR A 178 15.29 6.53 2.67
C THR A 178 16.37 6.60 1.59
N TYR A 179 16.20 7.47 0.58
CA TYR A 179 17.22 7.70 -0.45
C TYR A 179 18.51 8.26 0.15
N GLU A 180 18.41 9.28 1.00
CA GLU A 180 19.54 9.92 1.66
C GLU A 180 20.15 9.02 2.73
N ALA A 181 19.32 8.21 3.42
CA ALA A 181 19.79 7.27 4.44
C ALA A 181 20.62 6.14 3.82
N LEU A 182 20.24 5.65 2.65
CA LEU A 182 20.90 4.54 1.97
C LEU A 182 21.17 4.86 0.50
N ARG A 183 22.10 5.79 0.24
CA ARG A 183 22.51 6.16 -1.13
C ARG A 183 23.14 4.99 -1.86
N GLY A 184 22.58 4.67 -3.00
CA GLY A 184 23.03 3.59 -3.86
C GLY A 184 22.51 2.22 -3.42
N ARG A 185 22.73 1.20 -4.28
CA ARG A 185 22.21 -0.16 -4.13
C ARG A 185 23.12 -1.08 -3.30
N ARG A 186 24.12 -0.52 -2.62
CA ARG A 186 25.11 -1.30 -1.87
C ARG A 186 24.66 -1.44 -0.43
N PHE A 187 24.95 -2.57 0.21
CA PHE A 187 24.75 -2.84 1.63
C PHE A 187 25.72 -2.00 2.49
N TYR A 188 25.54 -0.67 2.46
CA TYR A 188 26.19 0.20 3.42
C TYR A 188 25.29 0.33 4.65
N LEU A 189 25.91 0.55 5.80
CA LEU A 189 25.17 0.95 6.99
C LEU A 189 24.40 2.23 6.67
N PRO A 190 23.06 2.23 6.87
CA PRO A 190 22.26 3.41 6.60
C PRO A 190 22.75 4.58 7.43
N ARG A 191 22.89 5.74 6.79
CA ARG A 191 23.22 6.98 7.50
C ARG A 191 22.02 7.44 8.31
N ARG A 192 22.25 7.94 9.51
CA ARG A 192 21.19 8.53 10.33
C ARG A 192 20.56 9.72 9.59
N ARG A 193 19.31 9.57 9.22
CA ARG A 193 18.50 10.60 8.55
C ARG A 193 17.06 10.47 9.04
N PRO A 194 16.33 11.58 9.24
CA PRO A 194 14.90 11.51 9.51
C PRO A 194 14.18 10.79 8.36
N LEU A 195 13.27 9.89 8.72
CA LEU A 195 12.41 9.19 7.78
C LEU A 195 10.98 9.63 7.98
N ALA A 196 10.22 9.72 6.91
CA ALA A 196 8.79 9.99 6.98
C ALA A 196 8.01 9.06 6.06
N VAL A 197 6.83 8.65 6.54
CA VAL A 197 5.81 7.96 5.74
C VAL A 197 4.51 8.73 5.86
N ARG A 198 3.87 9.02 4.72
CA ARG A 198 2.54 9.64 4.69
C ARG A 198 1.61 8.76 3.88
N PHE A 199 0.44 8.49 4.44
CA PHE A 199 -0.63 7.76 3.76
C PHE A 199 -1.71 8.73 3.27
N GLY A 200 -2.14 8.57 2.03
CA GLY A 200 -3.26 9.31 1.44
C GLY A 200 -4.60 8.60 1.61
N GLU A 201 -5.65 9.25 1.12
CA GLU A 201 -6.99 8.66 1.13
C GLU A 201 -7.07 7.45 0.19
N PRO A 202 -7.83 6.40 0.54
CA PRO A 202 -8.06 5.26 -0.33
C PRO A 202 -8.77 5.67 -1.63
N ILE A 203 -8.21 5.25 -2.77
CA ILE A 203 -8.75 5.53 -4.09
C ILE A 203 -9.49 4.27 -4.58
N HIS A 204 -10.75 4.43 -4.97
CA HIS A 204 -11.56 3.36 -5.53
C HIS A 204 -11.66 3.49 -7.04
N PHE A 205 -11.40 2.40 -7.78
CA PHE A 205 -11.48 2.32 -9.24
C PHE A 205 -12.64 1.43 -9.73
N GLY A 206 -13.68 1.29 -8.90
CA GLY A 206 -14.85 0.49 -9.20
C GLY A 206 -14.74 -0.98 -8.78
N ARG A 207 -15.67 -1.80 -9.24
CA ARG A 207 -15.74 -3.23 -8.93
C ARG A 207 -14.72 -4.02 -9.74
N ALA A 208 -14.38 -5.23 -9.25
CA ALA A 208 -13.50 -6.16 -9.94
C ALA A 208 -13.94 -6.42 -11.39
N ARG A 209 -13.00 -6.32 -12.33
CA ARG A 209 -13.25 -6.45 -13.76
C ARG A 209 -12.72 -7.77 -14.31
N ARG A 210 -13.54 -8.40 -15.13
CA ARG A 210 -13.17 -9.56 -15.96
C ARG A 210 -13.04 -9.12 -17.42
N GLY A 211 -12.29 -9.86 -18.22
CA GLY A 211 -12.08 -9.56 -19.64
C GLY A 211 -10.98 -8.51 -19.92
N PRO A 212 -10.85 -8.06 -21.16
CA PRO A 212 -9.81 -7.10 -21.55
C PRO A 212 -9.95 -5.76 -20.83
N ILE A 213 -8.83 -5.17 -20.44
CA ILE A 213 -8.74 -3.84 -19.85
C ILE A 213 -7.91 -2.98 -20.81
N ALA A 214 -8.48 -1.88 -21.28
CA ALA A 214 -7.83 -1.00 -22.23
C ALA A 214 -6.50 -0.45 -21.69
N ARG A 215 -5.53 -0.25 -22.57
CA ARG A 215 -4.24 0.33 -22.22
C ARG A 215 -4.39 1.76 -21.68
N THR A 216 -5.23 2.56 -22.34
CA THR A 216 -5.51 3.95 -21.95
C THR A 216 -6.09 4.06 -20.55
N GLU A 217 -7.01 3.17 -20.18
CA GLU A 217 -7.58 3.12 -18.83
C GLU A 217 -6.51 2.77 -17.76
N ARG A 218 -5.64 1.80 -18.05
CA ARG A 218 -4.54 1.45 -17.14
C ARG A 218 -3.55 2.61 -16.96
N GLU A 219 -3.27 3.33 -18.04
CA GLU A 219 -2.39 4.51 -18.01
C GLU A 219 -3.00 5.65 -17.21
N GLU A 220 -4.32 5.88 -17.33
CA GLU A 220 -5.05 6.88 -16.57
C GLU A 220 -5.01 6.58 -15.06
N ILE A 221 -5.35 5.35 -14.68
CA ILE A 221 -5.30 4.92 -13.27
C ILE A 221 -3.89 5.00 -12.71
N THR A 222 -2.88 4.58 -13.49
CA THR A 222 -1.49 4.71 -13.09
C THR A 222 -1.12 6.16 -12.84
N ARG A 223 -1.52 7.06 -13.74
CA ARG A 223 -1.27 8.50 -13.60
C ARG A 223 -1.94 9.06 -12.33
N ARG A 224 -3.16 8.65 -12.06
CA ARG A 224 -3.89 9.05 -10.84
C ARG A 224 -3.15 8.58 -9.58
N ILE A 225 -2.74 7.31 -9.48
CA ILE A 225 -1.99 6.78 -8.35
C ILE A 225 -0.69 7.57 -8.15
N MET A 226 0.07 7.79 -9.22
CA MET A 226 1.35 8.51 -9.17
C MET A 226 1.17 9.99 -8.79
N SER A 227 0.07 10.64 -9.22
CA SER A 227 -0.27 12.00 -8.85
C SER A 227 -0.54 12.13 -7.34
N GLU A 228 -1.24 11.18 -6.75
CA GLU A 228 -1.51 11.18 -5.31
C GLU A 228 -0.22 10.95 -4.50
N ILE A 229 0.65 10.01 -4.94
CA ILE A 229 1.97 9.84 -4.32
C ILE A 229 2.79 11.13 -4.42
N ALA A 230 2.80 11.79 -5.58
CA ALA A 230 3.50 13.05 -5.77
C ALA A 230 2.95 14.18 -4.90
N ALA A 231 1.64 14.23 -4.68
CA ALA A 231 1.01 15.21 -3.79
C ALA A 231 1.46 15.03 -2.34
N LEU A 232 1.52 13.78 -1.86
CA LEU A 232 2.01 13.45 -0.51
C LEU A 232 3.49 13.83 -0.30
N LEU A 233 4.33 13.72 -1.34
CA LEU A 233 5.73 14.17 -1.30
C LEU A 233 5.88 15.69 -1.27
N ARG A 234 4.92 16.46 -1.80
CA ARG A 234 4.97 17.93 -1.89
C ARG A 234 4.42 18.63 -0.66
N VAL A 235 3.58 17.98 0.13
CA VAL A 235 2.88 18.62 1.27
C VAL A 235 3.83 19.08 2.36
N HIS A 236 4.99 18.43 2.49
CA HIS A 236 6.04 18.92 3.38
C HIS A 236 7.40 18.82 2.67
N PRO A 237 8.08 19.95 2.41
CA PRO A 237 9.49 19.88 2.06
C PRO A 237 10.21 19.19 3.21
N GLY A 238 10.92 18.11 2.91
CA GLY A 238 11.68 17.35 3.91
C GLY A 238 12.61 18.26 4.73
N PRO A 239 13.07 17.83 5.92
CA PRO A 239 13.85 18.66 6.85
C PRO A 239 15.10 19.31 6.24
N ALA A 240 15.58 18.84 5.10
CA ALA A 240 16.68 19.46 4.36
C ALA A 240 16.31 20.78 3.68
N ALA A 241 15.03 21.03 3.35
CA ALA A 241 14.60 22.27 2.74
C ALA A 241 14.31 23.39 3.76
N ALA A 242 14.09 23.03 5.03
CA ALA A 242 13.91 24.01 6.11
C ALA A 242 15.24 24.63 6.57
N ALA A 243 16.36 23.92 6.46
CA ALA A 243 17.68 24.42 6.84
C ALA A 243 18.25 25.48 5.87
N GLY A 244 17.77 25.50 4.62
CA GLY A 244 18.23 26.47 3.60
C GLY A 244 17.63 27.88 3.70
N ARG A 245 16.58 28.10 4.51
CA ARG A 245 15.92 29.40 4.66
C ARG A 245 16.34 30.18 5.91
N ALA A 246 17.08 29.58 6.81
CA ALA A 246 17.55 30.22 8.05
C ALA A 246 18.90 30.94 7.89
N GLY A 247 19.52 30.92 6.72
CA GLY A 247 20.84 31.49 6.45
C GLY A 247 20.86 32.72 5.49
N ALA A 248 19.69 33.29 5.17
CA ALA A 248 19.60 34.47 4.33
C ALA A 248 18.81 35.54 5.09
N SER A 249 19.46 36.15 6.09
CA SER A 249 19.05 37.43 6.71
C SER A 249 20.31 38.17 7.06
#